data_6652339f3e666e776126a020acb257fd
#
_entry.id   6652339f3e666e776126a020acb257fd
#
_cell.length_a   1.000
_cell.length_b   1.000
_cell.length_c   1.000
_cell.angle_alpha   90.00
_cell.angle_beta   90.00
_cell.angle_gamma   90.00
#
_symmetry.space_group_name_H-M   'P 1'
#
loop_
_entity.id
_entity.type
_entity.pdbx_description
1 polymer ?
#
loop_
_entity_poly.entity_id
_entity_poly.type
_entity_poly.pdbx_seq_one_letter_code
_entity_poly.pdbx_strand_id
1 'polypeptide(L)'
;MSNLFHSAPSAAAAGLVLAGAAALAGDWLEFRGPGGQGVAAGESIRTTWSEAEGIAWKAELPGRSAASPIVVGDLVVTTASSGPKQDRLHVIALDKATGEQRWERTFWATGRTLCHPSSAVAAGTPASDGSRIVALFSSCDLFCLDLAGRLLWQRNLAVEHPRSGNDVGMGSSPRILDGAAVVQIDCQGDAFAAAIDMASGADRWSVPRPRVASWSSPLPLPTADGPGVLLQNPRGLELRRLADGGEAWRWAADCAGIATT
;
A
#
# COMPACT_ATOMS: atom_id res chain seq x y z
N MET A 1 52.51 18.42 -40.67
CA MET A 1 52.35 17.84 -39.33
C MET A 1 51.22 18.63 -38.62
N SER A 2 50.00 18.20 -38.72
CA SER A 2 48.83 18.91 -38.19
C SER A 2 48.18 18.00 -37.18
N ASN A 3 48.24 18.37 -35.89
CA ASN A 3 47.59 17.67 -34.81
C ASN A 3 46.09 18.11 -34.72
N LEU A 4 45.20 17.22 -35.01
CA LEU A 4 43.76 17.37 -34.76
C LEU A 4 43.46 16.83 -33.33
N PHE A 5 43.17 17.74 -32.39
CA PHE A 5 42.61 17.39 -31.10
C PHE A 5 41.11 17.18 -31.25
N HIS A 6 40.64 15.96 -31.03
CA HIS A 6 39.22 15.68 -30.90
C HIS A 6 38.80 15.91 -29.43
N SER A 7 38.00 16.91 -29.19
CA SER A 7 37.32 17.15 -27.93
C SER A 7 36.09 16.25 -27.85
N ALA A 8 36.04 15.34 -26.86
CA ALA A 8 34.88 14.56 -26.54
C ALA A 8 33.84 15.44 -25.81
N PRO A 9 32.55 15.26 -26.08
CA PRO A 9 31.51 16.00 -25.34
C PRO A 9 31.36 15.42 -23.92
N SER A 10 31.42 16.31 -22.95
CA SER A 10 31.14 16.03 -21.53
C SER A 10 29.65 15.74 -21.38
N ALA A 11 29.30 14.51 -20.99
CA ALA A 11 27.93 14.15 -20.63
C ALA A 11 27.60 14.76 -19.26
N ALA A 12 26.77 15.78 -19.25
CA ALA A 12 26.17 16.32 -18.03
C ALA A 12 25.16 15.30 -17.51
N ALA A 13 25.48 14.65 -16.39
CA ALA A 13 24.52 13.84 -15.66
C ALA A 13 23.46 14.77 -15.04
N ALA A 14 22.28 14.80 -15.63
CA ALA A 14 21.12 15.45 -15.03
C ALA A 14 20.66 14.61 -13.83
N GLY A 15 20.97 15.06 -12.62
CA GLY A 15 20.46 14.49 -11.38
C GLY A 15 18.96 14.71 -11.31
N LEU A 16 18.18 13.65 -11.50
CA LEU A 16 16.73 13.65 -11.27
C LEU A 16 16.48 13.77 -9.76
N VAL A 17 16.13 14.96 -9.30
CA VAL A 17 15.65 15.16 -7.94
C VAL A 17 14.21 14.64 -7.89
N LEU A 18 14.00 13.44 -7.39
CA LEU A 18 12.70 12.96 -6.96
C LEU A 18 12.23 13.86 -5.81
N ALA A 19 11.32 14.76 -6.07
CA ALA A 19 10.57 15.46 -5.05
C ALA A 19 9.57 14.47 -4.42
N GLY A 20 10.07 13.55 -3.61
CA GLY A 20 9.26 12.82 -2.65
C GLY A 20 8.69 13.84 -1.68
N ALA A 21 7.38 13.80 -1.41
CA ALA A 21 6.80 14.53 -0.29
C ALA A 21 7.68 14.23 0.93
N ALA A 22 8.28 15.26 1.51
CA ALA A 22 9.11 15.10 2.70
C ALA A 22 8.19 14.57 3.80
N ALA A 23 8.30 13.29 4.11
CA ALA A 23 7.69 12.75 5.32
C ALA A 23 8.23 13.56 6.48
N LEU A 24 7.35 14.17 7.25
CA LEU A 24 7.74 14.85 8.48
C LEU A 24 8.43 13.81 9.36
N ALA A 25 9.51 14.19 10.03
CA ALA A 25 10.23 13.30 10.94
C ALA A 25 9.24 12.65 11.92
N GLY A 26 9.17 11.31 11.93
CA GLY A 26 8.23 10.54 12.74
C GLY A 26 6.98 10.01 12.02
N ASP A 27 6.75 10.33 10.74
CA ASP A 27 5.66 9.75 9.95
C ASP A 27 6.02 8.35 9.45
N TRP A 28 5.01 7.45 9.47
CA TRP A 28 5.10 6.08 8.95
C TRP A 28 3.90 5.82 8.05
N LEU A 29 3.97 6.31 6.80
CA LEU A 29 2.80 6.55 5.95
C LEU A 29 2.28 5.32 5.20
N GLU A 30 2.96 4.16 5.29
CA GLU A 30 2.63 3.01 4.47
C GLU A 30 3.19 1.70 5.05
N PHE A 31 2.83 0.57 4.48
CA PHE A 31 3.37 -0.73 4.84
C PHE A 31 4.90 -0.73 4.76
N ARG A 32 5.56 -1.11 5.88
CA ARG A 32 7.00 -1.10 6.08
C ARG A 32 7.63 0.31 6.01
N GLY A 33 6.81 1.36 6.18
CA GLY A 33 7.26 2.73 6.30
C GLY A 33 7.91 3.33 5.05
N PRO A 34 8.71 4.37 5.20
CA PRO A 34 9.27 5.12 4.07
C PRO A 34 9.98 4.22 3.06
N GLY A 35 9.52 4.28 1.79
CA GLY A 35 10.05 3.45 0.71
C GLY A 35 9.83 1.94 0.86
N GLY A 36 9.02 1.48 1.83
CA GLY A 36 8.74 0.07 2.06
C GLY A 36 9.90 -0.73 2.64
N GLN A 37 10.90 -0.09 3.22
CA GLN A 37 12.15 -0.74 3.64
C GLN A 37 12.08 -1.32 5.06
N GLY A 38 11.10 -0.93 5.89
CA GLY A 38 10.99 -1.36 7.28
C GLY A 38 12.07 -0.74 8.19
N VAL A 39 12.60 0.41 7.80
CA VAL A 39 13.67 1.11 8.53
C VAL A 39 13.16 2.47 9.01
N ALA A 40 13.22 2.68 10.32
CA ALA A 40 12.96 3.99 10.95
C ALA A 40 14.31 4.72 11.14
N ALA A 41 14.73 5.45 10.11
CA ALA A 41 16.02 6.12 10.12
C ALA A 41 16.04 7.26 11.15
N GLY A 42 17.07 7.30 11.99
CA GLY A 42 17.26 8.36 13.00
C GLY A 42 16.40 8.20 14.26
N GLU A 43 15.59 7.15 14.36
CA GLU A 43 14.78 6.87 15.54
C GLU A 43 15.51 5.96 16.53
N SER A 44 15.43 6.29 17.81
CA SER A 44 15.85 5.40 18.88
C SER A 44 14.72 4.46 19.26
N ILE A 45 14.82 3.21 18.81
CA ILE A 45 13.82 2.21 19.12
C ILE A 45 14.14 1.54 20.46
N ARG A 46 13.18 1.58 21.38
CA ARG A 46 13.26 0.83 22.64
C ARG A 46 13.25 -0.69 22.33
N THR A 47 14.24 -1.40 22.84
CA THR A 47 14.41 -2.84 22.63
C THR A 47 13.80 -3.70 23.72
N THR A 48 13.39 -3.07 24.84
CA THR A 48 12.75 -3.74 25.97
C THR A 48 11.50 -2.98 26.39
N TRP A 49 10.42 -3.69 26.60
CA TRP A 49 9.16 -3.16 27.13
C TRP A 49 8.39 -4.25 27.87
N SER A 50 7.47 -3.84 28.74
CA SER A 50 6.53 -4.71 29.44
C SER A 50 5.16 -4.04 29.52
N GLU A 51 4.18 -4.71 30.09
CA GLU A 51 2.86 -4.07 30.30
C GLU A 51 2.90 -2.86 31.22
N ALA A 52 3.88 -2.79 32.12
CA ALA A 52 4.07 -1.70 33.07
C ALA A 52 5.04 -0.64 32.58
N GLU A 53 5.83 -0.88 31.54
CA GLU A 53 6.89 0.01 31.10
C GLU A 53 7.07 0.03 29.59
N GLY A 54 7.19 1.20 29.01
CA GLY A 54 7.50 1.37 27.59
C GLY A 54 6.30 1.32 26.65
N ILE A 55 5.08 1.19 27.19
CA ILE A 55 3.82 1.30 26.43
C ILE A 55 3.19 2.66 26.78
N ALA A 56 3.03 3.53 25.79
CA ALA A 56 2.42 4.83 25.99
C ALA A 56 0.91 4.71 26.24
N TRP A 57 0.24 3.88 25.44
CA TRP A 57 -1.20 3.64 25.52
C TRP A 57 -1.58 2.31 24.84
N LYS A 58 -2.78 1.83 25.11
CA LYS A 58 -3.42 0.70 24.44
C LYS A 58 -4.82 1.12 24.00
N ALA A 59 -5.21 0.74 22.80
CA ALA A 59 -6.56 0.96 22.30
C ALA A 59 -7.16 -0.36 21.81
N GLU A 60 -8.44 -0.57 22.12
CA GLU A 60 -9.20 -1.70 21.63
C GLU A 60 -9.75 -1.39 20.24
N LEU A 61 -9.73 -2.39 19.35
CA LEU A 61 -10.32 -2.29 18.02
C LEU A 61 -11.70 -2.97 18.01
N PRO A 62 -12.65 -2.50 17.18
CA PRO A 62 -14.02 -3.05 17.12
C PRO A 62 -14.09 -4.46 16.54
N GLY A 63 -12.99 -5.04 16.16
CA GLY A 63 -12.92 -6.36 15.55
C GLY A 63 -11.50 -6.83 15.32
N ARG A 64 -11.29 -7.61 14.26
CA ARG A 64 -9.99 -8.19 13.92
C ARG A 64 -9.23 -7.31 12.92
N SER A 65 -7.92 -7.29 13.08
CA SER A 65 -7.00 -6.67 12.13
C SER A 65 -5.74 -7.54 11.98
N ALA A 66 -5.23 -7.64 10.77
CA ALA A 66 -3.88 -8.12 10.47
C ALA A 66 -3.03 -7.01 9.82
N ALA A 67 -3.60 -5.81 9.66
CA ALA A 67 -2.93 -4.64 9.14
C ALA A 67 -1.95 -4.04 10.16
N SER A 68 -0.85 -3.50 9.69
CA SER A 68 -0.04 -2.60 10.50
C SER A 68 -0.70 -1.21 10.59
N PRO A 69 -0.56 -0.48 11.69
CA PRO A 69 -0.94 0.92 11.73
C PRO A 69 0.04 1.77 10.91
N ILE A 70 -0.46 2.92 10.45
CA ILE A 70 0.38 4.00 9.92
C ILE A 70 0.34 5.20 10.86
N VAL A 71 1.36 6.04 10.78
CA VAL A 71 1.44 7.30 11.52
C VAL A 71 1.47 8.44 10.52
N VAL A 72 0.54 9.38 10.65
CA VAL A 72 0.45 10.56 9.80
C VAL A 72 0.15 11.79 10.68
N GLY A 73 1.12 12.69 10.81
CA GLY A 73 1.02 13.82 11.73
C GLY A 73 0.74 13.37 13.17
N ASP A 74 -0.38 13.81 13.72
CA ASP A 74 -0.83 13.47 15.08
C ASP A 74 -1.79 12.27 15.13
N LEU A 75 -1.94 11.53 14.04
CA LEU A 75 -2.84 10.39 13.95
C LEU A 75 -2.05 9.06 13.83
N VAL A 76 -2.57 8.05 14.52
CA VAL A 76 -2.30 6.64 14.23
C VAL A 76 -3.53 6.08 13.54
N VAL A 77 -3.37 5.64 12.29
CA VAL A 77 -4.50 5.12 11.49
C VAL A 77 -4.33 3.63 11.29
N THR A 78 -5.38 2.89 11.54
CA THR A 78 -5.45 1.45 11.32
C THR A 78 -6.80 1.04 10.74
N THR A 79 -6.91 -0.23 10.35
CA THR A 79 -8.15 -0.84 9.86
C THR A 79 -8.54 -1.99 10.75
N ALA A 80 -9.83 -2.30 10.81
CA ALA A 80 -10.37 -3.50 11.44
C ALA A 80 -11.55 -4.04 10.64
N SER A 81 -11.93 -5.28 10.91
CA SER A 81 -13.14 -5.90 10.36
C SER A 81 -13.91 -6.63 11.45
N SER A 82 -15.23 -6.48 11.48
CA SER A 82 -16.10 -7.03 12.51
C SER A 82 -17.36 -7.69 11.94
N GLY A 83 -18.18 -8.22 12.83
CA GLY A 83 -19.36 -8.99 12.47
C GLY A 83 -19.06 -10.47 12.25
N PRO A 84 -20.11 -11.32 12.15
CA PRO A 84 -19.95 -12.77 12.04
C PRO A 84 -19.17 -13.22 10.80
N LYS A 85 -19.21 -12.42 9.73
CA LYS A 85 -18.48 -12.64 8.46
C LYS A 85 -17.34 -11.65 8.26
N GLN A 86 -17.01 -10.83 9.26
CA GLN A 86 -16.07 -9.72 9.15
C GLN A 86 -16.43 -8.76 7.99
N ASP A 87 -17.70 -8.59 7.74
CA ASP A 87 -18.28 -7.80 6.63
C ASP A 87 -18.52 -6.33 7.00
N ARG A 88 -18.24 -5.93 8.24
CA ARG A 88 -18.13 -4.51 8.64
C ARG A 88 -16.68 -4.12 8.61
N LEU A 89 -16.36 -3.16 7.75
CA LEU A 89 -15.01 -2.67 7.47
C LEU A 89 -14.81 -1.34 8.18
N HIS A 90 -13.79 -1.24 9.02
CA HIS A 90 -13.51 -0.06 9.83
C HIS A 90 -12.20 0.58 9.41
N VAL A 91 -12.20 1.90 9.23
CA VAL A 91 -11.00 2.74 9.19
C VAL A 91 -11.04 3.62 10.43
N ILE A 92 -9.98 3.57 11.23
CA ILE A 92 -9.94 4.13 12.58
C ILE A 92 -8.72 5.04 12.69
N ALA A 93 -8.91 6.25 13.20
CA ALA A 93 -7.82 7.13 13.56
C ALA A 93 -7.83 7.40 15.07
N LEU A 94 -6.68 7.21 15.66
CA LEU A 94 -6.40 7.45 17.06
C LEU A 94 -5.45 8.63 17.20
N ASP A 95 -5.56 9.35 18.28
CA ASP A 95 -4.57 10.37 18.66
C ASP A 95 -3.23 9.69 18.97
N LYS A 96 -2.17 10.15 18.33
CA LYS A 96 -0.82 9.56 18.48
C LYS A 96 -0.29 9.65 19.91
N ALA A 97 -0.60 10.71 20.65
CA ALA A 97 -0.09 10.93 22.00
C ALA A 97 -0.89 10.17 23.06
N THR A 98 -2.22 10.08 22.91
CA THR A 98 -3.12 9.56 23.95
C THR A 98 -3.73 8.20 23.63
N GLY A 99 -3.79 7.81 22.35
CA GLY A 99 -4.52 6.62 21.89
C GLY A 99 -6.03 6.79 21.87
N GLU A 100 -6.55 7.96 22.18
CA GLU A 100 -7.99 8.24 22.11
C GLU A 100 -8.49 8.22 20.65
N GLN A 101 -9.68 7.65 20.44
CA GLN A 101 -10.26 7.61 19.10
C GLN A 101 -10.67 9.02 18.64
N ARG A 102 -10.05 9.49 17.56
CA ARG A 102 -10.37 10.77 16.94
C ARG A 102 -11.58 10.63 16.02
N TRP A 103 -11.63 9.54 15.25
CA TRP A 103 -12.76 9.18 14.41
C TRP A 103 -12.70 7.71 13.99
N GLU A 104 -13.85 7.20 13.57
CA GLU A 104 -14.03 5.90 12.95
C GLU A 104 -14.99 6.03 11.76
N ARG A 105 -14.72 5.28 10.70
CA ARG A 105 -15.66 5.10 9.57
C ARG A 105 -15.91 3.63 9.37
N THR A 106 -17.17 3.28 9.25
CA THR A 106 -17.63 1.91 9.05
C THR A 106 -18.30 1.79 7.68
N PHE A 107 -17.91 0.77 6.94
CA PHE A 107 -18.45 0.43 5.63
C PHE A 107 -18.90 -1.02 5.62
N TRP A 108 -19.71 -1.40 4.64
CA TRP A 108 -20.06 -2.79 4.38
C TRP A 108 -19.17 -3.33 3.25
N ALA A 109 -18.67 -4.56 3.44
CA ALA A 109 -17.95 -5.27 2.39
C ALA A 109 -18.88 -5.54 1.21
N THR A 110 -18.40 -5.27 0.00
CA THR A 110 -19.14 -5.56 -1.24
C THR A 110 -18.64 -6.83 -1.91
N GLY A 111 -17.42 -7.23 -1.61
CA GLY A 111 -16.80 -8.44 -2.13
C GLY A 111 -16.72 -9.57 -1.10
N ARG A 112 -15.90 -10.54 -1.40
CA ARG A 112 -15.75 -11.75 -0.60
C ARG A 112 -14.99 -11.49 0.69
N THR A 113 -15.55 -11.92 1.81
CA THR A 113 -14.97 -11.73 3.15
C THR A 113 -14.33 -13.00 3.73
N LEU A 114 -14.22 -14.08 2.93
CA LEU A 114 -13.53 -15.28 3.38
C LEU A 114 -12.03 -14.99 3.55
N CYS A 115 -11.49 -15.32 4.71
CA CYS A 115 -10.07 -15.18 5.02
C CYS A 115 -9.60 -16.32 5.92
N HIS A 116 -8.28 -16.51 6.00
CA HIS A 116 -7.70 -17.51 6.90
C HIS A 116 -8.04 -17.20 8.37
N PRO A 117 -8.31 -18.21 9.23
CA PRO A 117 -8.64 -17.98 10.64
C PRO A 117 -7.62 -17.16 11.44
N SER A 118 -6.34 -17.18 11.05
CA SER A 118 -5.29 -16.36 11.67
C SER A 118 -5.13 -14.95 11.05
N SER A 119 -5.95 -14.61 10.03
CA SER A 119 -5.95 -13.32 9.36
C SER A 119 -7.25 -12.57 9.62
N ALA A 120 -7.49 -11.51 8.87
CA ALA A 120 -8.70 -10.69 8.91
C ALA A 120 -9.06 -10.20 7.51
N VAL A 121 -10.30 -9.73 7.32
CA VAL A 121 -10.67 -9.00 6.10
C VAL A 121 -9.93 -7.65 6.06
N ALA A 122 -9.64 -7.05 7.21
CA ALA A 122 -8.74 -5.91 7.37
C ALA A 122 -7.28 -6.39 7.45
N ALA A 123 -6.72 -6.87 6.33
CA ALA A 123 -5.35 -7.38 6.27
C ALA A 123 -4.36 -6.40 5.61
N GLY A 124 -4.80 -5.59 4.64
CA GLY A 124 -3.97 -4.58 4.01
C GLY A 124 -3.69 -3.40 4.95
N THR A 125 -2.41 -3.05 5.09
CA THR A 125 -2.01 -1.84 5.81
C THR A 125 -2.45 -0.61 5.00
N PRO A 126 -3.12 0.39 5.61
CA PRO A 126 -3.47 1.61 4.90
C PRO A 126 -2.23 2.39 4.44
N ALA A 127 -2.41 3.32 3.52
CA ALA A 127 -1.36 4.24 3.08
C ALA A 127 -1.85 5.68 3.14
N SER A 128 -0.92 6.64 3.32
CA SER A 128 -1.22 8.08 3.33
C SER A 128 -0.22 8.85 2.47
N ASP A 129 -0.67 9.95 1.86
CA ASP A 129 0.18 10.96 1.22
C ASP A 129 0.44 12.18 2.12
N GLY A 130 0.09 12.08 3.40
CA GLY A 130 0.16 13.17 4.38
C GLY A 130 -1.10 14.06 4.41
N SER A 131 -2.03 13.89 3.48
CA SER A 131 -3.29 14.63 3.40
C SER A 131 -4.52 13.74 3.24
N ARG A 132 -4.35 12.57 2.65
CA ARG A 132 -5.38 11.56 2.38
C ARG A 132 -4.93 10.20 2.86
N ILE A 133 -5.88 9.34 3.16
CA ILE A 133 -5.68 7.96 3.60
C ILE A 133 -6.37 7.05 2.58
N VAL A 134 -5.67 6.01 2.14
CA VAL A 134 -6.23 4.94 1.31
C VAL A 134 -6.21 3.63 2.11
N ALA A 135 -7.35 2.95 2.18
CA ALA A 135 -7.50 1.66 2.84
C ALA A 135 -8.07 0.63 1.86
N LEU A 136 -7.34 -0.46 1.65
CA LEU A 136 -7.75 -1.61 0.85
C LEU A 136 -8.04 -2.79 1.79
N PHE A 137 -9.21 -3.39 1.62
CA PHE A 137 -9.62 -4.57 2.36
C PHE A 137 -9.52 -5.84 1.51
N SER A 138 -9.42 -6.99 2.17
CA SER A 138 -9.40 -8.31 1.52
C SER A 138 -10.63 -8.57 0.65
N SER A 139 -11.74 -7.91 0.91
CA SER A 139 -12.94 -7.92 0.09
C SER A 139 -12.82 -7.13 -1.22
N CYS A 140 -11.63 -6.57 -1.51
CA CYS A 140 -11.35 -5.68 -2.64
C CYS A 140 -12.15 -4.35 -2.59
N ASP A 141 -12.61 -3.95 -1.43
CA ASP A 141 -13.14 -2.61 -1.20
C ASP A 141 -11.99 -1.64 -0.92
N LEU A 142 -11.99 -0.53 -1.63
CA LEU A 142 -10.97 0.52 -1.55
C LEU A 142 -11.62 1.84 -1.19
N PHE A 143 -11.13 2.49 -0.14
CA PHE A 143 -11.64 3.76 0.36
C PHE A 143 -10.54 4.81 0.39
N CYS A 144 -10.86 6.03 -0.02
CA CYS A 144 -10.01 7.19 0.19
C CYS A 144 -10.73 8.19 1.09
N LEU A 145 -10.04 8.58 2.17
CA LEU A 145 -10.55 9.53 3.16
C LEU A 145 -9.57 10.68 3.31
N ASP A 146 -10.05 11.83 3.79
CA ASP A 146 -9.17 12.87 4.31
C ASP A 146 -8.74 12.56 5.77
N LEU A 147 -7.83 13.36 6.32
CA LEU A 147 -7.35 13.17 7.70
C LEU A 147 -8.43 13.41 8.76
N ALA A 148 -9.54 14.09 8.42
CA ALA A 148 -10.71 14.24 9.28
C ALA A 148 -11.69 13.05 9.16
N GLY A 149 -11.34 12.05 8.36
CA GLY A 149 -12.15 10.85 8.14
C GLY A 149 -13.33 11.07 7.20
N ARG A 150 -13.40 12.15 6.44
CA ARG A 150 -14.44 12.30 5.41
C ARG A 150 -14.11 11.42 4.23
N LEU A 151 -15.09 10.64 3.77
CA LEU A 151 -14.96 9.85 2.56
C LEU A 151 -14.86 10.78 1.35
N LEU A 152 -13.79 10.67 0.60
CA LEU A 152 -13.57 11.42 -0.65
C LEU A 152 -14.09 10.62 -1.85
N TRP A 153 -13.72 9.34 -1.92
CA TRP A 153 -14.23 8.40 -2.92
C TRP A 153 -14.08 6.96 -2.42
N GLN A 154 -14.80 6.05 -3.06
CA GLN A 154 -14.68 4.61 -2.86
C GLN A 154 -14.73 3.85 -4.19
N ARG A 155 -14.09 2.69 -4.21
CA ARG A 155 -14.14 1.74 -5.32
C ARG A 155 -14.51 0.37 -4.79
N ASN A 156 -15.40 -0.30 -5.47
CA ASN A 156 -15.81 -1.66 -5.18
C ASN A 156 -15.18 -2.58 -6.24
N LEU A 157 -13.87 -2.81 -6.10
CA LEU A 157 -13.07 -3.50 -7.12
C LEU A 157 -13.56 -4.94 -7.37
N ALA A 158 -14.19 -5.59 -6.38
CA ALA A 158 -14.80 -6.89 -6.58
C ALA A 158 -16.08 -6.84 -7.42
N VAL A 159 -16.77 -5.70 -7.51
CA VAL A 159 -17.90 -5.51 -8.44
C VAL A 159 -17.39 -5.30 -9.86
N GLU A 160 -16.30 -4.55 -10.00
CA GLU A 160 -15.65 -4.30 -11.28
C GLU A 160 -14.92 -5.55 -11.82
N HIS A 161 -14.39 -6.40 -10.91
CA HIS A 161 -13.68 -7.64 -11.18
C HIS A 161 -14.29 -8.79 -10.37
N PRO A 162 -15.44 -9.37 -10.79
CA PRO A 162 -16.27 -10.26 -9.96
C PRO A 162 -15.61 -11.57 -9.52
N ARG A 163 -14.53 -11.98 -10.18
CA ARG A 163 -13.78 -13.19 -9.82
C ARG A 163 -12.52 -12.88 -9.00
N SER A 164 -12.36 -11.63 -8.52
CA SER A 164 -11.27 -11.29 -7.62
C SER A 164 -11.49 -11.87 -6.23
N GLY A 165 -10.41 -12.29 -5.61
CA GLY A 165 -10.37 -12.84 -4.25
C GLY A 165 -9.70 -14.20 -4.16
N ASN A 166 -9.24 -14.53 -2.96
CA ASN A 166 -8.61 -15.80 -2.61
C ASN A 166 -9.37 -16.48 -1.47
N ASP A 167 -9.29 -17.81 -1.37
CA ASP A 167 -9.97 -18.58 -0.32
C ASP A 167 -9.41 -18.31 1.08
N VAL A 168 -8.19 -17.85 1.17
CA VAL A 168 -7.52 -17.47 2.42
C VAL A 168 -7.45 -15.96 2.64
N GLY A 169 -8.13 -15.18 1.79
CA GLY A 169 -8.16 -13.73 1.82
C GLY A 169 -7.00 -13.09 1.05
N MET A 170 -7.03 -11.77 1.03
CA MET A 170 -6.07 -10.89 0.34
C MET A 170 -5.33 -10.08 1.40
N GLY A 171 -4.02 -9.86 1.23
CA GLY A 171 -3.20 -9.13 2.22
C GLY A 171 -2.30 -8.05 1.61
N SER A 172 -2.39 -7.83 0.29
CA SER A 172 -1.63 -6.76 -0.37
C SER A 172 -2.04 -5.40 0.18
N SER A 173 -1.06 -4.59 0.56
CA SER A 173 -1.26 -3.22 1.01
C SER A 173 -1.20 -2.26 -0.18
N PRO A 174 -2.06 -1.24 -0.26
CA PRO A 174 -1.95 -0.21 -1.28
C PRO A 174 -0.71 0.64 -1.04
N ARG A 175 -0.21 1.28 -2.09
CA ARG A 175 0.89 2.24 -2.03
C ARG A 175 0.54 3.52 -2.75
N ILE A 176 0.95 4.66 -2.20
CA ILE A 176 0.74 5.95 -2.86
C ILE A 176 2.04 6.41 -3.51
N LEU A 177 2.02 6.62 -4.84
CA LEU A 177 3.15 7.07 -5.64
C LEU A 177 2.66 8.19 -6.58
N ASP A 178 3.30 9.36 -6.56
CA ASP A 178 3.00 10.50 -7.43
C ASP A 178 1.50 10.79 -7.60
N GLY A 179 0.78 10.83 -6.46
CA GLY A 179 -0.66 11.10 -6.46
C GLY A 179 -1.52 9.97 -7.04
N ALA A 180 -1.01 8.76 -7.15
CA ALA A 180 -1.77 7.56 -7.47
C ALA A 180 -1.73 6.54 -6.34
N ALA A 181 -2.87 5.95 -6.00
CA ALA A 181 -2.94 4.74 -5.19
C ALA A 181 -2.70 3.53 -6.10
N VAL A 182 -1.61 2.82 -5.88
CA VAL A 182 -1.29 1.59 -6.60
C VAL A 182 -1.79 0.40 -5.80
N VAL A 183 -2.60 -0.45 -6.42
CA VAL A 183 -3.12 -1.68 -5.86
C VAL A 183 -2.67 -2.88 -6.67
N GLN A 184 -2.42 -4.00 -5.99
CA GLN A 184 -2.07 -5.29 -6.58
C GLN A 184 -3.05 -6.34 -6.07
N ILE A 185 -3.86 -6.89 -6.97
CA ILE A 185 -4.86 -7.90 -6.69
C ILE A 185 -4.45 -9.18 -7.40
N ASP A 186 -3.67 -10.01 -6.73
CA ASP A 186 -3.19 -11.28 -7.26
C ASP A 186 -4.06 -12.43 -6.72
N CYS A 187 -4.80 -13.08 -7.60
CA CYS A 187 -5.70 -14.18 -7.28
C CYS A 187 -5.79 -15.17 -8.46
N GLN A 188 -6.48 -16.28 -8.26
CA GLN A 188 -6.69 -17.27 -9.31
C GLN A 188 -7.79 -16.87 -10.31
N GLY A 189 -8.56 -15.83 -10.00
CA GLY A 189 -9.64 -15.30 -10.83
C GLY A 189 -9.22 -14.06 -11.63
N ASP A 190 -9.86 -12.93 -11.37
CA ASP A 190 -9.57 -11.65 -12.04
C ASP A 190 -8.41 -10.96 -11.32
N ALA A 191 -7.19 -11.32 -11.70
CA ALA A 191 -5.96 -10.74 -11.15
C ALA A 191 -5.56 -9.51 -11.97
N PHE A 192 -5.27 -8.40 -11.29
CA PHE A 192 -4.88 -7.14 -11.92
C PHE A 192 -4.01 -6.28 -10.99
N ALA A 193 -3.36 -5.28 -11.56
CA ALA A 193 -2.80 -4.15 -10.82
C ALA A 193 -3.32 -2.87 -11.45
N ALA A 194 -3.54 -1.85 -10.63
CA ALA A 194 -4.03 -0.57 -11.08
C ALA A 194 -3.35 0.59 -10.34
N ALA A 195 -3.15 1.70 -11.03
CA ALA A 195 -2.88 3.00 -10.43
C ALA A 195 -4.14 3.85 -10.52
N ILE A 196 -4.64 4.24 -9.37
CA ILE A 196 -5.89 4.96 -9.20
C ILE A 196 -5.55 6.38 -8.77
N ASP A 197 -6.05 7.37 -9.48
CA ASP A 197 -5.81 8.77 -9.19
C ASP A 197 -6.37 9.18 -7.83
N MET A 198 -5.54 9.72 -6.97
CA MET A 198 -5.88 10.05 -5.58
C MET A 198 -6.94 11.14 -5.44
N ALA A 199 -7.07 12.01 -6.44
CA ALA A 199 -8.05 13.10 -6.38
C ALA A 199 -9.45 12.65 -6.81
N SER A 200 -9.53 11.81 -7.84
CA SER A 200 -10.78 11.43 -8.49
C SER A 200 -11.26 10.00 -8.19
N GLY A 201 -10.36 9.09 -7.80
CA GLY A 201 -10.64 7.67 -7.70
C GLY A 201 -10.73 6.95 -9.06
N ALA A 202 -10.43 7.63 -10.16
CA ALA A 202 -10.41 7.04 -11.49
C ALA A 202 -9.11 6.31 -11.78
N ASP A 203 -9.15 5.28 -12.62
CA ASP A 203 -7.94 4.60 -13.06
C ASP A 203 -7.08 5.53 -13.92
N ARG A 204 -5.80 5.67 -13.59
CA ARG A 204 -4.77 6.14 -14.53
C ARG A 204 -4.43 5.01 -15.50
N TRP A 205 -4.34 3.80 -14.98
CA TRP A 205 -4.21 2.58 -15.74
C TRP A 205 -4.65 1.37 -14.90
N SER A 206 -5.04 0.31 -15.61
CA SER A 206 -5.28 -1.02 -15.05
C SER A 206 -4.72 -2.06 -16.01
N VAL A 207 -4.00 -3.03 -15.49
CA VAL A 207 -3.35 -4.08 -16.28
C VAL A 207 -3.64 -5.48 -15.70
N PRO A 208 -3.94 -6.46 -16.54
CA PRO A 208 -4.13 -7.83 -16.09
C PRO A 208 -2.81 -8.40 -15.53
N ARG A 209 -2.94 -9.29 -14.56
CA ARG A 209 -1.82 -10.01 -13.96
C ARG A 209 -1.97 -11.53 -14.11
N PRO A 210 -0.89 -12.30 -13.94
CA PRO A 210 -0.98 -13.75 -13.90
C PRO A 210 -1.99 -14.22 -12.85
N ARG A 211 -2.85 -15.17 -13.20
CA ARG A 211 -3.89 -15.74 -12.33
C ARG A 211 -3.29 -16.71 -11.31
N VAL A 212 -2.58 -16.14 -10.35
CA VAL A 212 -1.92 -16.89 -9.28
C VAL A 212 -2.03 -16.07 -8.00
N ALA A 213 -2.33 -16.73 -6.88
CA ALA A 213 -2.46 -16.06 -5.61
C ALA A 213 -1.09 -15.53 -5.12
N SER A 214 -1.08 -14.29 -4.67
CA SER A 214 0.04 -13.64 -3.99
C SER A 214 -0.49 -12.63 -2.97
N TRP A 215 0.31 -12.35 -1.97
CA TRP A 215 0.01 -11.38 -0.90
C TRP A 215 1.02 -10.25 -0.87
N SER A 216 1.87 -10.17 -1.88
CA SER A 216 2.89 -9.12 -2.01
C SER A 216 2.25 -7.76 -2.22
N SER A 217 2.91 -6.72 -1.72
CA SER A 217 2.51 -5.33 -1.89
C SER A 217 3.37 -4.65 -2.95
N PRO A 218 2.84 -3.67 -3.69
CA PRO A 218 3.63 -2.88 -4.65
C PRO A 218 4.80 -2.18 -3.98
N LEU A 219 5.96 -2.13 -4.65
CA LEU A 219 7.15 -1.41 -4.17
C LEU A 219 7.56 -0.32 -5.17
N PRO A 220 7.98 0.87 -4.71
CA PRO A 220 8.52 1.88 -5.60
C PRO A 220 9.88 1.43 -6.13
N LEU A 221 10.06 1.50 -7.43
CA LEU A 221 11.36 1.27 -8.06
C LEU A 221 11.45 2.16 -9.31
N PRO A 222 12.48 3.03 -9.44
CA PRO A 222 12.60 3.88 -10.60
C PRO A 222 12.85 3.06 -11.87
N THR A 223 12.32 3.55 -12.99
CA THR A 223 12.63 3.07 -14.35
C THR A 223 13.54 4.05 -15.05
N ALA A 224 14.02 3.69 -16.24
CA ALA A 224 14.82 4.60 -17.07
C ALA A 224 14.00 5.86 -17.49
N ASP A 225 12.66 5.72 -17.56
CA ASP A 225 11.75 6.74 -18.05
C ASP A 225 11.01 7.49 -16.91
N GLY A 226 11.40 7.27 -15.64
CA GLY A 226 10.80 7.93 -14.48
C GLY A 226 10.33 6.96 -13.40
N PRO A 227 9.37 7.38 -12.55
CA PRO A 227 8.85 6.55 -11.48
C PRO A 227 8.24 5.24 -11.98
N GLY A 228 8.48 4.17 -11.23
CA GLY A 228 7.92 2.86 -11.51
C GLY A 228 7.47 2.12 -10.25
N VAL A 229 6.80 1.03 -10.46
CA VAL A 229 6.31 0.14 -9.43
C VAL A 229 6.72 -1.29 -9.73
N LEU A 230 7.38 -1.91 -8.77
CA LEU A 230 7.74 -3.32 -8.80
C LEU A 230 6.59 -4.13 -8.21
N LEU A 231 6.13 -5.12 -8.97
CA LEU A 231 5.07 -6.05 -8.62
C LEU A 231 5.65 -7.46 -8.59
N GLN A 232 5.45 -8.18 -7.50
CA GLN A 232 5.92 -9.55 -7.31
C GLN A 232 4.75 -10.52 -7.20
N ASN A 233 4.92 -11.72 -7.76
CA ASN A 233 4.07 -12.87 -7.50
C ASN A 233 4.88 -14.18 -7.75
N PRO A 234 4.30 -15.40 -7.56
CA PRO A 234 5.00 -16.66 -7.83
C PRO A 234 5.54 -16.86 -9.24
N ARG A 235 5.12 -16.05 -10.22
CA ARG A 235 5.63 -16.09 -11.61
C ARG A 235 6.82 -15.17 -11.84
N GLY A 236 7.26 -14.41 -10.83
CA GLY A 236 8.43 -13.55 -10.90
C GLY A 236 8.15 -12.10 -10.55
N LEU A 237 8.92 -11.20 -11.13
CA LEU A 237 8.89 -9.77 -10.90
C LEU A 237 8.48 -9.02 -12.18
N GLU A 238 7.70 -7.97 -12.03
CA GLU A 238 7.36 -7.03 -13.09
C GLU A 238 7.62 -5.61 -12.62
N LEU A 239 8.45 -4.86 -13.35
CA LEU A 239 8.59 -3.43 -13.15
C LEU A 239 7.74 -2.71 -14.19
N ARG A 240 6.83 -1.86 -13.72
CA ARG A 240 5.93 -1.09 -14.58
C ARG A 240 6.17 0.40 -14.41
N ARG A 241 6.07 1.15 -15.50
CA ARG A 241 6.08 2.61 -15.45
C ARG A 241 4.82 3.09 -14.72
N LEU A 242 4.99 4.02 -13.80
CA LEU A 242 3.86 4.57 -13.04
C LEU A 242 2.92 5.42 -13.91
N ALA A 243 3.45 6.05 -14.95
CA ALA A 243 2.70 6.98 -15.81
C ALA A 243 1.58 6.28 -16.60
N ASP A 244 1.83 5.09 -17.15
CA ASP A 244 0.94 4.42 -18.10
C ASP A 244 0.72 2.93 -17.83
N GLY A 245 1.36 2.37 -16.79
CA GLY A 245 1.31 0.93 -16.49
C GLY A 245 2.08 0.06 -17.47
N GLY A 246 2.79 0.66 -18.43
CA GLY A 246 3.59 -0.06 -19.41
C GLY A 246 4.71 -0.85 -18.74
N GLU A 247 4.99 -2.04 -19.26
CA GLU A 247 6.07 -2.88 -18.77
C GLU A 247 7.42 -2.28 -19.13
N ALA A 248 8.21 -1.94 -18.12
CA ALA A 248 9.59 -1.50 -18.30
C ALA A 248 10.56 -2.68 -18.29
N TRP A 249 10.20 -3.71 -17.49
CA TRP A 249 11.06 -4.85 -17.28
C TRP A 249 10.27 -6.01 -16.66
N ARG A 250 10.63 -7.23 -17.00
CA ARG A 250 10.10 -8.46 -16.41
C ARG A 250 11.21 -9.48 -16.19
N TRP A 251 11.17 -10.13 -15.04
CA TRP A 251 11.94 -11.32 -14.75
C TRP A 251 11.01 -12.47 -14.43
N ALA A 252 10.95 -13.45 -15.33
CA ALA A 252 10.14 -14.64 -15.15
C ALA A 252 10.93 -15.68 -14.36
N ALA A 253 10.39 -16.14 -13.26
CA ALA A 253 10.95 -17.20 -12.44
C ALA A 253 9.83 -17.98 -11.77
N ASP A 254 10.06 -19.25 -11.48
CA ASP A 254 9.20 -20.02 -10.61
C ASP A 254 9.57 -19.69 -9.15
N CYS A 255 8.95 -18.66 -8.61
CA CYS A 255 9.08 -18.28 -7.21
C CYS A 255 8.08 -19.06 -6.38
N ALA A 256 8.18 -20.39 -6.39
CA ALA A 256 7.27 -21.26 -5.66
C ALA A 256 7.21 -20.87 -4.18
N GLY A 257 6.01 -20.60 -3.70
CA GLY A 257 5.75 -20.23 -2.32
C GLY A 257 4.87 -18.99 -2.18
N ILE A 258 4.43 -18.75 -0.98
CA ILE A 258 3.70 -17.53 -0.61
C ILE A 258 4.73 -16.41 -0.50
N ALA A 259 4.75 -15.52 -1.50
CA ALA A 259 5.55 -14.32 -1.40
C ALA A 259 4.81 -13.33 -0.49
N THR A 260 5.32 -13.15 0.72
CA THR A 260 4.95 -12.05 1.62
C THR A 260 6.11 -11.08 1.65
N THR A 261 5.88 -9.89 1.24
CA THR A 261 6.89 -8.81 1.37
C THR A 261 6.51 -7.92 2.52
#